data_0ce6db42c0d892f7585114cd2ce62c11
#
_entry.id   0ce6db42c0d892f7585114cd2ce62c11
#
_cell.length_a   1.000
_cell.length_b   1.000
_cell.length_c   1.000
_cell.angle_alpha   90.00
_cell.angle_beta   90.00
_cell.angle_gamma   90.00
#
_symmetry.space_group_name_H-M   'P 1'
#
loop_
_entity.id
_entity.type
_entity.pdbx_description
1 polymer ?
#
loop_
_entity_poly.entity_id
_entity_poly.type
_entity_poly.pdbx_seq_one_letter_code
_entity_poly.pdbx_strand_id
1 'polypeptide(L)'
;MGNMFVILAALLFTGTIGGLSGSIGMGLFDLMNGYASSVPKTVILKFGIGAIVGCVAARGKNKNAKSPIKWISIASGILILIGIVLFFTATSLGNEIVVSGIEKKLVINPVLYIFSLILGLGLALVCTFAKKLSIEIQYAVLGAVAGIAFNLVGEFLFGVFKLLLVGSGFLPAILSSAVSLPATLINGSFSIFVAVALYVPLSKSLSNKKVNL
;
A
#
# COMPACT_ATOMS: atom_id res chain seq x y z
N MET A 1 5.14 5.91 -8.37
CA MET A 1 4.83 7.14 -7.58
C MET A 1 3.35 7.55 -7.58
N GLY A 2 2.51 7.13 -8.53
CA GLY A 2 1.10 7.52 -8.58
C GLY A 2 0.28 7.27 -7.31
N ASN A 3 0.52 6.19 -6.58
CA ASN A 3 -0.20 5.87 -5.33
C ASN A 3 -0.10 6.97 -4.27
N MET A 4 1.04 7.68 -4.20
CA MET A 4 1.25 8.81 -3.29
C MET A 4 0.21 9.92 -3.51
N PHE A 5 -0.04 10.28 -4.77
CA PHE A 5 -1.02 11.32 -5.11
C PHE A 5 -2.45 10.88 -4.84
N VAL A 6 -2.78 9.58 -5.07
CA VAL A 6 -4.10 9.01 -4.74
C VAL A 6 -4.36 9.11 -3.24
N ILE A 7 -3.37 8.69 -2.42
CA ILE A 7 -3.47 8.75 -0.96
C ILE A 7 -3.60 10.20 -0.50
N LEU A 8 -2.72 11.09 -0.99
CA LEU A 8 -2.73 12.50 -0.61
C LEU A 8 -4.06 13.19 -0.96
N ALA A 9 -4.57 12.97 -2.17
CA ALA A 9 -5.86 13.51 -2.58
C ALA A 9 -7.02 12.97 -1.74
N ALA A 10 -6.99 11.66 -1.40
CA ALA A 10 -8.01 11.06 -0.53
C ALA A 10 -7.98 11.63 0.90
N LEU A 11 -6.79 11.95 1.43
CA LEU A 11 -6.62 12.54 2.75
C LEU A 11 -7.04 14.02 2.80
N LEU A 12 -6.68 14.81 1.78
CA LEU A 12 -6.96 16.25 1.73
C LEU A 12 -8.42 16.55 1.38
N PHE A 13 -9.00 15.79 0.47
CA PHE A 13 -10.35 16.02 -0.01
C PHE A 13 -11.30 14.92 0.49
N THR A 14 -11.55 13.90 -0.33
CA THR A 14 -12.38 12.75 0.02
C THR A 14 -11.84 11.48 -0.66
N GLY A 15 -12.24 10.30 -0.13
CA GLY A 15 -11.86 9.02 -0.73
C GLY A 15 -12.33 8.88 -2.19
N THR A 16 -13.50 9.40 -2.52
CA THR A 16 -14.05 9.43 -3.88
C THR A 16 -13.22 10.29 -4.81
N ILE A 17 -12.85 11.49 -4.39
CA ILE A 17 -12.00 12.39 -5.22
C ILE A 17 -10.63 11.77 -5.43
N GLY A 18 -9.98 11.26 -4.36
CA GLY A 18 -8.69 10.59 -4.46
C GLY A 18 -8.75 9.35 -5.35
N GLY A 19 -9.80 8.53 -5.20
CA GLY A 19 -10.02 7.33 -5.99
C GLY A 19 -10.26 7.63 -7.46
N LEU A 20 -11.18 8.56 -7.78
CA LEU A 20 -11.48 8.94 -9.15
C LEU A 20 -10.29 9.60 -9.86
N SER A 21 -9.64 10.57 -9.21
CA SER A 21 -8.47 11.24 -9.81
C SER A 21 -7.33 10.25 -10.09
N GLY A 22 -7.08 9.32 -9.14
CA GLY A 22 -6.09 8.28 -9.32
C GLY A 22 -6.45 7.29 -10.41
N SER A 23 -7.70 6.86 -10.49
CA SER A 23 -8.21 5.93 -11.51
C SER A 23 -8.11 6.53 -12.91
N ILE A 24 -8.58 7.76 -13.07
CA ILE A 24 -8.55 8.45 -14.36
C ILE A 24 -7.09 8.74 -14.76
N GLY A 25 -6.32 9.37 -13.87
CA GLY A 25 -4.95 9.78 -14.20
C GLY A 25 -4.03 8.60 -14.52
N MET A 26 -4.05 7.55 -13.69
CA MET A 26 -3.19 6.38 -13.93
C MET A 26 -3.76 5.46 -15.00
N GLY A 27 -5.09 5.37 -15.17
CA GLY A 27 -5.70 4.64 -16.25
C GLY A 27 -5.37 5.26 -17.62
N LEU A 28 -5.43 6.58 -17.74
CA LEU A 28 -5.01 7.29 -18.94
C LEU A 28 -3.50 7.13 -19.20
N PHE A 29 -2.67 7.20 -18.14
CA PHE A 29 -1.24 6.94 -18.28
C PHE A 29 -0.96 5.56 -18.87
N ASP A 30 -1.61 4.51 -18.34
CA ASP A 30 -1.45 3.15 -18.84
C ASP A 30 -1.91 3.05 -20.31
N LEU A 31 -3.01 3.70 -20.67
CA LEU A 31 -3.53 3.70 -22.03
C LEU A 31 -2.55 4.35 -23.00
N MET A 32 -2.01 5.53 -22.64
CA MET A 32 -1.09 6.31 -23.49
C MET A 32 0.29 5.64 -23.65
N ASN A 33 0.70 4.80 -22.69
CA ASN A 33 1.98 4.09 -22.74
C ASN A 33 1.86 2.65 -23.27
N GLY A 34 0.74 2.28 -23.88
CA GLY A 34 0.57 0.95 -24.49
C GLY A 34 0.20 -0.17 -23.53
N TYR A 35 -0.12 0.14 -22.26
CA TYR A 35 -0.53 -0.84 -21.25
C TYR A 35 -2.06 -1.03 -21.17
N ALA A 36 -2.75 -0.99 -22.30
CA ALA A 36 -4.21 -1.06 -22.37
C ALA A 36 -4.81 -2.25 -21.60
N SER A 37 -4.14 -3.42 -21.64
CA SER A 37 -4.57 -4.61 -20.88
C SER A 37 -4.50 -4.45 -19.35
N SER A 38 -3.76 -3.46 -18.84
CA SER A 38 -3.62 -3.18 -17.41
C SER A 38 -4.63 -2.13 -16.91
N VAL A 39 -5.25 -1.37 -17.81
CA VAL A 39 -6.19 -0.27 -17.46
C VAL A 39 -7.30 -0.71 -16.52
N PRO A 40 -8.05 -1.80 -16.76
CA PRO A 40 -9.12 -2.22 -15.84
C PRO A 40 -8.62 -2.46 -14.42
N LYS A 41 -7.49 -3.16 -14.28
CA LYS A 41 -6.83 -3.40 -13.00
C LYS A 41 -6.45 -2.09 -12.32
N THR A 42 -5.77 -1.21 -13.05
CA THR A 42 -5.30 0.09 -12.52
C THR A 42 -6.47 0.93 -12.03
N VAL A 43 -7.54 1.07 -12.82
CA VAL A 43 -8.73 1.83 -12.44
C VAL A 43 -9.34 1.30 -11.13
N ILE A 44 -9.58 -0.02 -11.05
CA ILE A 44 -10.17 -0.65 -9.87
C ILE A 44 -9.28 -0.47 -8.63
N LEU A 45 -7.99 -0.72 -8.75
CA LEU A 45 -7.07 -0.64 -7.62
C LEU A 45 -6.87 0.80 -7.14
N LYS A 46 -6.75 1.78 -8.04
CA LYS A 46 -6.57 3.18 -7.64
C LYS A 46 -7.84 3.77 -7.02
N PHE A 47 -9.01 3.40 -7.54
CA PHE A 47 -10.27 3.75 -6.89
C PHE A 47 -10.36 3.15 -5.48
N GLY A 48 -10.04 1.86 -5.34
CA GLY A 48 -10.04 1.16 -4.06
C GLY A 48 -9.09 1.78 -3.04
N ILE A 49 -7.85 2.13 -3.45
CA ILE A 49 -6.90 2.84 -2.56
C ILE A 49 -7.56 4.12 -2.03
N GLY A 50 -8.05 5.00 -2.93
CA GLY A 50 -8.64 6.27 -2.53
C GLY A 50 -9.86 6.09 -1.61
N ALA A 51 -10.75 5.17 -1.96
CA ALA A 51 -11.94 4.87 -1.16
C ALA A 51 -11.59 4.40 0.25
N ILE A 52 -10.67 3.43 0.39
CA ILE A 52 -10.23 2.89 1.69
C ILE A 52 -9.54 3.96 2.52
N VAL A 53 -8.57 4.68 1.92
CA VAL A 53 -7.83 5.75 2.61
C VAL A 53 -8.80 6.80 3.14
N GLY A 54 -9.69 7.31 2.30
CA GLY A 54 -10.63 8.35 2.69
C GLY A 54 -11.66 7.88 3.72
N CYS A 55 -12.17 6.65 3.59
CA CYS A 55 -13.10 6.06 4.55
C CYS A 55 -12.46 5.89 5.94
N VAL A 56 -11.23 5.41 6.00
CA VAL A 56 -10.50 5.23 7.26
C VAL A 56 -10.12 6.58 7.86
N ALA A 57 -9.57 7.50 7.06
CA ALA A 57 -9.15 8.83 7.52
C ALA A 57 -10.34 9.67 8.02
N ALA A 58 -11.51 9.56 7.40
CA ALA A 58 -12.72 10.27 7.84
C ALA A 58 -13.12 9.94 9.28
N ARG A 59 -12.82 8.72 9.77
CA ARG A 59 -13.06 8.35 11.17
C ARG A 59 -12.26 9.19 12.15
N GLY A 60 -11.06 9.61 11.76
CA GLY A 60 -10.18 10.46 12.60
C GLY A 60 -10.68 11.89 12.79
N LYS A 61 -11.60 12.35 11.93
CA LYS A 61 -12.23 13.69 12.03
C LYS A 61 -13.41 13.72 13.00
N ASN A 62 -13.86 12.57 13.48
CA ASN A 62 -14.93 12.49 14.47
C ASN A 62 -14.39 12.90 15.84
N LYS A 63 -15.09 13.83 16.54
CA LYS A 63 -14.72 14.31 17.89
C LYS A 63 -14.61 13.20 18.94
N ASN A 64 -15.37 12.11 18.77
CA ASN A 64 -15.38 10.96 19.67
C ASN A 64 -14.47 9.81 19.20
N ALA A 65 -13.62 10.02 18.19
CA ALA A 65 -12.74 9.00 17.67
C ALA A 65 -11.70 8.58 18.72
N LYS A 66 -11.62 7.28 18.96
CA LYS A 66 -10.58 6.70 19.81
C LYS A 66 -9.30 6.49 18.97
N SER A 67 -8.15 6.57 19.62
CA SER A 67 -6.88 6.35 18.96
C SER A 67 -6.79 4.97 18.28
N PRO A 68 -6.44 4.90 16.99
CA PRO A 68 -6.32 3.64 16.24
C PRO A 68 -4.97 2.95 16.43
N ILE A 69 -4.14 3.36 17.41
CA ILE A 69 -2.79 2.83 17.64
C ILE A 69 -2.76 1.31 17.68
N LYS A 70 -3.77 0.67 18.29
CA LYS A 70 -3.87 -0.78 18.34
C LYS A 70 -3.80 -1.41 16.93
N TRP A 71 -4.51 -0.84 15.97
CA TRP A 71 -4.52 -1.34 14.60
C TRP A 71 -3.22 -1.07 13.87
N ILE A 72 -2.59 0.10 14.11
CA ILE A 72 -1.27 0.44 13.57
C ILE A 72 -0.21 -0.52 14.15
N SER A 73 -0.26 -0.83 15.45
CA SER A 73 0.64 -1.78 16.10
C SER A 73 0.47 -3.20 15.54
N ILE A 74 -0.75 -3.64 15.27
CA ILE A 74 -1.01 -4.95 14.65
C ILE A 74 -0.40 -4.98 13.24
N ALA A 75 -0.64 -3.96 12.42
CA ALA A 75 -0.06 -3.85 11.08
C ALA A 75 1.48 -3.85 11.12
N SER A 76 2.07 -3.10 12.05
CA SER A 76 3.51 -3.08 12.31
C SER A 76 4.03 -4.48 12.65
N GLY A 77 3.39 -5.16 13.61
CA GLY A 77 3.79 -6.51 14.05
C GLY A 77 3.72 -7.53 12.92
N ILE A 78 2.68 -7.50 12.10
CA ILE A 78 2.53 -8.38 10.93
C ILE A 78 3.67 -8.15 9.93
N LEU A 79 4.00 -6.88 9.62
CA LEU A 79 5.07 -6.56 8.67
C LEU A 79 6.45 -6.97 9.19
N ILE A 80 6.72 -6.77 10.48
CA ILE A 80 7.96 -7.23 11.11
C ILE A 80 8.04 -8.75 11.07
N LEU A 81 6.95 -9.45 11.41
CA LEU A 81 6.91 -10.91 11.37
C LEU A 81 7.15 -11.45 9.95
N ILE A 82 6.50 -10.89 8.95
CA ILE A 82 6.73 -11.24 7.53
C ILE A 82 8.21 -11.03 7.18
N GLY A 83 8.78 -9.88 7.53
CA GLY A 83 10.19 -9.58 7.25
C GLY A 83 11.15 -10.58 7.92
N ILE A 84 10.90 -10.93 9.17
CA ILE A 84 11.71 -11.92 9.92
C ILE A 84 11.58 -13.31 9.29
N VAL A 85 10.37 -13.78 9.02
CA VAL A 85 10.14 -15.10 8.40
C VAL A 85 10.82 -15.20 7.06
N LEU A 86 10.66 -14.19 6.18
CA LEU A 86 11.31 -14.17 4.87
C LEU A 86 12.85 -14.14 4.99
N PHE A 87 13.39 -13.38 5.94
CA PHE A 87 14.82 -13.33 6.19
C PHE A 87 15.37 -14.71 6.61
N PHE A 88 14.75 -15.36 7.60
CA PHE A 88 15.18 -16.69 8.04
C PHE A 88 15.01 -17.74 6.94
N THR A 89 13.93 -17.68 6.16
CA THR A 89 13.74 -18.59 5.01
C THR A 89 14.85 -18.40 3.98
N ALA A 90 15.19 -17.15 3.64
CA ALA A 90 16.26 -16.85 2.69
C ALA A 90 17.64 -17.30 3.19
N THR A 91 17.93 -17.17 4.49
CA THR A 91 19.21 -17.58 5.06
C THR A 91 19.34 -19.10 5.23
N SER A 92 18.23 -19.81 5.52
CA SER A 92 18.23 -21.25 5.76
C SER A 92 18.12 -22.09 4.49
N LEU A 93 17.30 -21.65 3.52
CA LEU A 93 17.04 -22.39 2.28
C LEU A 93 17.77 -21.78 1.06
N GLY A 94 18.46 -20.66 1.26
CA GLY A 94 19.03 -19.84 0.18
C GLY A 94 17.96 -18.93 -0.45
N ASN A 95 18.46 -17.95 -1.24
CA ASN A 95 17.58 -17.00 -1.91
C ASN A 95 16.81 -17.62 -3.10
N GLU A 96 17.17 -18.84 -3.50
CA GLU A 96 16.54 -19.56 -4.60
C GLU A 96 15.91 -20.85 -4.09
N ILE A 97 14.59 -20.93 -4.10
CA ILE A 97 13.85 -22.15 -3.75
C ILE A 97 13.45 -22.82 -5.07
N VAL A 98 13.97 -24.03 -5.29
CA VAL A 98 13.57 -24.88 -6.41
C VAL A 98 12.30 -25.64 -5.99
N VAL A 99 11.19 -25.36 -6.67
CA VAL A 99 9.94 -26.09 -6.44
C VAL A 99 9.89 -27.24 -7.43
N SER A 100 9.84 -28.48 -6.93
CA SER A 100 9.73 -29.68 -7.78
C SER A 100 8.54 -29.54 -8.74
N GLY A 101 8.79 -29.76 -10.04
CA GLY A 101 7.77 -29.68 -11.09
C GLY A 101 7.60 -28.31 -11.74
N ILE A 102 8.41 -27.31 -11.37
CA ILE A 102 8.41 -25.98 -11.99
C ILE A 102 9.82 -25.64 -12.44
N GLU A 103 9.99 -25.31 -13.72
CA GLU A 103 11.29 -24.91 -14.27
C GLU A 103 11.79 -23.55 -13.70
N LYS A 104 10.90 -22.77 -13.09
CA LYS A 104 11.24 -21.47 -12.53
C LYS A 104 11.57 -21.58 -11.04
N LYS A 105 12.74 -21.07 -10.66
CA LYS A 105 13.15 -20.90 -9.27
C LYS A 105 12.35 -19.78 -8.62
N LEU A 106 11.81 -20.03 -7.43
CA LEU A 106 11.27 -18.97 -6.59
C LEU A 106 12.43 -18.22 -5.94
N VAL A 107 12.64 -16.97 -6.34
CA VAL A 107 13.68 -16.12 -5.75
C VAL A 107 13.06 -15.29 -4.63
N ILE A 108 13.52 -15.51 -3.39
CA ILE A 108 13.20 -14.64 -2.26
C ILE A 108 14.05 -13.37 -2.41
N ASN A 109 13.47 -12.35 -3.03
CA ASN A 109 14.19 -11.10 -3.23
C ASN A 109 14.47 -10.43 -1.87
N PRO A 110 15.74 -10.12 -1.54
CA PRO A 110 16.12 -9.42 -0.30
C PRO A 110 15.33 -8.14 -0.03
N VAL A 111 14.91 -7.46 -1.08
CA VAL A 111 14.09 -6.26 -1.01
C VAL A 111 12.77 -6.51 -0.25
N LEU A 112 12.13 -7.67 -0.37
CA LEU A 112 10.89 -7.98 0.33
C LEU A 112 11.05 -7.92 1.85
N TYR A 113 12.02 -8.63 2.40
CA TYR A 113 12.19 -8.66 3.85
C TYR A 113 12.79 -7.37 4.39
N ILE A 114 13.71 -6.72 3.67
CA ILE A 114 14.29 -5.43 4.09
C ILE A 114 13.21 -4.36 4.16
N PHE A 115 12.42 -4.18 3.10
CA PHE A 115 11.37 -3.15 3.10
C PHE A 115 10.20 -3.48 4.02
N SER A 116 9.88 -4.75 4.20
CA SER A 116 8.88 -5.18 5.19
C SER A 116 9.31 -4.80 6.61
N LEU A 117 10.59 -5.04 6.96
CA LEU A 117 11.16 -4.64 8.24
C LEU A 117 11.21 -3.12 8.40
N ILE A 118 11.69 -2.38 7.41
CA ILE A 118 11.76 -0.91 7.44
C ILE A 118 10.36 -0.32 7.64
N LEU A 119 9.36 -0.77 6.89
CA LEU A 119 8.00 -0.27 7.02
C LEU A 119 7.40 -0.64 8.37
N GLY A 120 7.60 -1.90 8.81
CA GLY A 120 7.13 -2.36 10.12
C GLY A 120 7.74 -1.57 11.27
N LEU A 121 9.06 -1.36 11.28
CA LEU A 121 9.75 -0.54 12.29
C LEU A 121 9.33 0.93 12.22
N GLY A 122 9.13 1.49 11.02
CA GLY A 122 8.60 2.84 10.83
C GLY A 122 7.21 3.01 11.46
N LEU A 123 6.32 2.03 11.29
CA LEU A 123 5.01 2.04 11.95
C LEU A 123 5.12 1.85 13.47
N ALA A 124 6.07 1.06 13.97
CA ALA A 124 6.34 0.94 15.40
C ALA A 124 6.79 2.29 15.99
N LEU A 125 7.65 3.03 15.30
CA LEU A 125 8.02 4.39 15.69
C LEU A 125 6.82 5.33 15.73
N VAL A 126 5.91 5.26 14.76
CA VAL A 126 4.66 6.02 14.81
C VAL A 126 3.87 5.68 16.07
N CYS A 127 3.81 4.42 16.49
CA CYS A 127 3.13 4.02 17.73
C CYS A 127 3.79 4.60 18.98
N THR A 128 5.14 4.63 19.06
CA THR A 128 5.85 5.20 20.21
C THR A 128 5.62 6.72 20.36
N PHE A 129 5.54 7.43 19.23
CA PHE A 129 5.26 8.86 19.19
C PHE A 129 3.77 9.21 19.10
N ALA A 130 2.90 8.22 19.13
CA ALA A 130 1.46 8.39 18.90
C ALA A 130 0.79 9.38 19.88
N LYS A 131 1.25 9.46 21.13
CA LYS A 131 0.77 10.45 22.10
C LYS A 131 0.99 11.91 21.67
N LYS A 132 1.98 12.16 20.78
CA LYS A 132 2.29 13.48 20.22
C LYS A 132 1.58 13.76 18.90
N LEU A 133 0.97 12.75 18.28
CA LEU A 133 0.24 12.86 17.01
C LEU A 133 -1.26 13.05 17.26
N SER A 134 -1.89 13.95 16.52
CA SER A 134 -3.34 14.06 16.56
C SER A 134 -4.01 12.78 16.10
N ILE A 135 -5.22 12.49 16.59
CA ILE A 135 -6.01 11.31 16.19
C ILE A 135 -6.24 11.31 14.66
N GLU A 136 -6.42 12.49 14.08
CA GLU A 136 -6.58 12.63 12.63
C GLU A 136 -5.35 12.12 11.86
N ILE A 137 -4.12 12.47 12.30
CA ILE A 137 -2.88 11.98 11.67
C ILE A 137 -2.73 10.46 11.86
N GLN A 138 -3.08 9.94 13.03
CA GLN A 138 -3.04 8.49 13.28
C GLN A 138 -3.97 7.73 12.32
N TYR A 139 -5.17 8.24 12.07
CA TYR A 139 -6.11 7.65 11.09
C TYR A 139 -5.64 7.86 9.65
N ALA A 140 -4.96 8.96 9.34
CA ALA A 140 -4.34 9.15 8.02
C ALA A 140 -3.26 8.09 7.75
N VAL A 141 -2.40 7.80 8.72
CA VAL A 141 -1.40 6.71 8.63
C VAL A 141 -2.09 5.36 8.46
N LEU A 142 -3.08 5.03 9.31
CA LEU A 142 -3.81 3.77 9.21
C LEU A 142 -4.50 3.63 7.86
N GLY A 143 -5.14 4.69 7.36
CA GLY A 143 -5.79 4.71 6.06
C GLY A 143 -4.80 4.46 4.91
N ALA A 144 -3.66 5.14 4.93
CA ALA A 144 -2.62 4.96 3.93
C ALA A 144 -2.09 3.51 3.93
N VAL A 145 -1.82 2.94 5.11
CA VAL A 145 -1.38 1.53 5.24
C VAL A 145 -2.45 0.57 4.71
N ALA A 146 -3.72 0.76 5.10
CA ALA A 146 -4.82 -0.09 4.64
C ALA A 146 -5.03 0.00 3.12
N GLY A 147 -4.96 1.20 2.55
CA GLY A 147 -5.07 1.41 1.10
C GLY A 147 -3.95 0.74 0.31
N ILE A 148 -2.71 0.82 0.81
CA ILE A 148 -1.57 0.13 0.16
C ILE A 148 -1.63 -1.38 0.38
N ALA A 149 -2.07 -1.86 1.54
CA ALA A 149 -2.30 -3.30 1.75
C ALA A 149 -3.34 -3.84 0.75
N PHE A 150 -4.44 -3.12 0.54
CA PHE A 150 -5.41 -3.45 -0.50
C PHE A 150 -4.78 -3.49 -1.90
N ASN A 151 -3.96 -2.49 -2.25
CA ASN A 151 -3.26 -2.47 -3.54
C ASN A 151 -2.32 -3.67 -3.70
N LEU A 152 -1.58 -4.03 -2.65
CA LEU A 152 -0.65 -5.16 -2.68
C LEU A 152 -1.38 -6.48 -2.95
N VAL A 153 -2.46 -6.73 -2.20
CA VAL A 153 -3.31 -7.92 -2.38
C VAL A 153 -3.97 -7.90 -3.76
N GLY A 154 -4.50 -6.76 -4.18
CA GLY A 154 -5.14 -6.61 -5.48
C GLY A 154 -4.18 -6.84 -6.66
N GLU A 155 -2.98 -6.26 -6.62
CA GLU A 155 -1.94 -6.51 -7.65
C GLU A 155 -1.62 -8.00 -7.77
N PHE A 156 -1.46 -8.68 -6.63
CA PHE A 156 -1.21 -10.12 -6.60
C PHE A 156 -2.36 -10.92 -7.21
N LEU A 157 -3.60 -10.68 -6.76
CA LEU A 157 -4.78 -11.40 -7.24
C LEU A 157 -5.03 -11.18 -8.73
N PHE A 158 -4.94 -9.93 -9.21
CA PHE A 158 -5.06 -9.65 -10.64
C PHE A 158 -3.94 -10.29 -11.45
N GLY A 159 -2.72 -10.34 -10.92
CA GLY A 159 -1.59 -11.05 -11.55
C GLY A 159 -1.88 -12.54 -11.71
N VAL A 160 -2.32 -13.21 -10.64
CA VAL A 160 -2.70 -14.63 -10.67
C VAL A 160 -3.84 -14.87 -11.68
N PHE A 161 -4.91 -14.06 -11.59
CA PHE A 161 -6.07 -14.20 -12.48
C PHE A 161 -5.70 -14.03 -13.96
N LYS A 162 -4.87 -13.02 -14.28
CA LYS A 162 -4.39 -12.80 -15.66
C LYS A 162 -3.63 -14.01 -16.20
N LEU A 163 -2.75 -14.61 -15.39
CA LEU A 163 -1.96 -15.77 -15.80
C LEU A 163 -2.82 -17.02 -15.97
N LEU A 164 -3.84 -17.21 -15.13
CA LEU A 164 -4.79 -18.30 -15.27
C LEU A 164 -5.62 -18.17 -16.57
N LEU A 165 -6.03 -16.96 -16.93
CA LEU A 165 -6.76 -16.69 -18.18
C LEU A 165 -5.96 -17.04 -19.45
N VAL A 166 -4.64 -16.93 -19.41
CA VAL A 166 -3.77 -17.32 -20.52
C VAL A 166 -3.31 -18.78 -20.46
N GLY A 167 -3.95 -19.60 -19.60
CA GLY A 167 -3.72 -21.04 -19.52
C GLY A 167 -2.56 -21.48 -18.65
N SER A 168 -1.98 -20.59 -17.82
CA SER A 168 -0.96 -20.99 -16.83
C SER A 168 -1.56 -21.89 -15.76
N GLY A 169 -0.77 -22.87 -15.29
CA GLY A 169 -1.16 -23.66 -14.11
C GLY A 169 -1.28 -22.80 -12.85
N PHE A 170 -2.07 -23.25 -11.87
CA PHE A 170 -2.36 -22.49 -10.65
C PHE A 170 -1.10 -22.11 -9.87
N LEU A 171 -0.20 -23.06 -9.60
CA LEU A 171 1.02 -22.81 -8.85
C LEU A 171 2.01 -21.89 -9.60
N PRO A 172 2.30 -22.08 -10.90
CA PRO A 172 3.08 -21.12 -11.69
C PRO A 172 2.49 -19.70 -11.70
N ALA A 173 1.16 -19.56 -11.76
CA ALA A 173 0.50 -18.26 -11.71
C ALA A 173 0.74 -17.53 -10.38
N ILE A 174 0.62 -18.23 -9.25
CA ILE A 174 0.91 -17.70 -7.91
C ILE A 174 2.38 -17.25 -7.80
N LEU A 175 3.32 -18.12 -8.15
CA LEU A 175 4.74 -17.84 -8.02
C LEU A 175 5.18 -16.68 -8.91
N SER A 176 4.71 -16.63 -10.16
CA SER A 176 5.03 -15.54 -11.08
C SER A 176 4.44 -14.21 -10.61
N SER A 177 3.22 -14.21 -10.05
CA SER A 177 2.60 -12.99 -9.51
C SER A 177 3.32 -12.49 -8.24
N ALA A 178 3.85 -13.40 -7.42
CA ALA A 178 4.62 -13.04 -6.22
C ALA A 178 5.92 -12.29 -6.54
N VAL A 179 6.51 -12.49 -7.72
CA VAL A 179 7.74 -11.79 -8.16
C VAL A 179 7.56 -10.26 -8.24
N SER A 180 6.34 -9.78 -8.47
CA SER A 180 6.06 -8.33 -8.54
C SER A 180 5.86 -7.67 -7.18
N LEU A 181 5.63 -8.43 -6.12
CA LEU A 181 5.33 -7.92 -4.77
C LEU A 181 6.43 -7.01 -4.19
N PRO A 182 7.74 -7.30 -4.35
CA PRO A 182 8.79 -6.42 -3.86
C PRO A 182 8.70 -5.00 -4.40
N ALA A 183 8.53 -4.86 -5.71
CA ALA A 183 8.40 -3.55 -6.35
C ALA A 183 7.14 -2.80 -5.87
N THR A 184 6.02 -3.52 -5.71
CA THR A 184 4.77 -2.96 -5.18
C THR A 184 4.91 -2.53 -3.72
N LEU A 185 5.62 -3.30 -2.89
CA LEU A 185 5.88 -2.97 -1.49
C LEU A 185 6.77 -1.73 -1.35
N ILE A 186 7.86 -1.63 -2.13
CA ILE A 186 8.73 -0.43 -2.13
C ILE A 186 7.92 0.81 -2.50
N ASN A 187 7.22 0.74 -3.64
CA ASN A 187 6.43 1.87 -4.13
C ASN A 187 5.31 2.24 -3.15
N GLY A 188 4.67 1.26 -2.52
CA GLY A 188 3.67 1.46 -1.49
C GLY A 188 4.22 2.12 -0.24
N SER A 189 5.35 1.63 0.28
CA SER A 189 6.01 2.19 1.47
C SER A 189 6.42 3.65 1.26
N PHE A 190 7.05 3.95 0.12
CA PHE A 190 7.38 5.30 -0.27
C PHE A 190 6.13 6.19 -0.37
N SER A 191 5.06 5.67 -0.98
CA SER A 191 3.79 6.40 -1.14
C SER A 191 3.14 6.75 0.19
N ILE A 192 3.13 5.82 1.17
CA ILE A 192 2.64 6.07 2.53
C ILE A 192 3.43 7.21 3.18
N PHE A 193 4.76 7.07 3.19
CA PHE A 193 5.63 8.03 3.86
C PHE A 193 5.47 9.44 3.29
N VAL A 194 5.58 9.59 1.98
CA VAL A 194 5.52 10.91 1.34
C VAL A 194 4.12 11.51 1.42
N ALA A 195 3.06 10.72 1.18
CA ALA A 195 1.69 11.23 1.28
C ALA A 195 1.35 11.75 2.68
N VAL A 196 1.72 11.00 3.73
CA VAL A 196 1.46 11.42 5.11
C VAL A 196 2.33 12.62 5.50
N ALA A 197 3.62 12.64 5.10
CA ALA A 197 4.52 13.76 5.35
C ALA A 197 4.01 15.06 4.70
N LEU A 198 3.47 15.00 3.49
CA LEU A 198 2.88 16.15 2.81
C LEU A 198 1.50 16.52 3.37
N TYR A 199 0.71 15.53 3.80
CA TYR A 199 -0.62 15.78 4.36
C TYR A 199 -0.57 16.68 5.60
N VAL A 200 0.40 16.49 6.49
CA VAL A 200 0.50 17.23 7.76
C VAL A 200 0.59 18.74 7.54
N PRO A 201 1.53 19.29 6.75
CA PRO A 201 1.60 20.74 6.51
C PRO A 201 0.43 21.24 5.65
N LEU A 202 0.01 20.49 4.64
CA LEU A 202 -1.06 20.92 3.73
C LEU A 202 -2.42 21.02 4.43
N SER A 203 -2.74 20.06 5.30
CA SER A 203 -4.00 20.09 6.05
C SER A 203 -4.08 21.30 6.98
N LYS A 204 -2.97 21.66 7.64
CA LYS A 204 -2.87 22.87 8.48
C LYS A 204 -3.05 24.15 7.66
N SER A 205 -2.41 24.24 6.50
CA SER A 205 -2.53 25.41 5.62
C SER A 205 -3.95 25.61 5.11
N LEU A 206 -4.63 24.54 4.73
CA LEU A 206 -6.03 24.56 4.27
C LEU A 206 -7.00 24.92 5.42
N SER A 207 -6.75 24.45 6.63
CA SER A 207 -7.56 24.79 7.80
C SER A 207 -7.46 26.29 8.14
N ASN A 208 -6.26 26.86 8.11
CA ASN A 208 -6.05 28.28 8.40
C ASN A 208 -6.72 29.21 7.38
N LYS A 209 -6.80 28.81 6.10
CA LYS A 209 -7.52 29.59 5.08
C LYS A 209 -9.04 29.62 5.27
N LYS A 210 -9.63 28.53 5.82
CA LYS A 210 -11.09 28.48 6.11
C LYS A 210 -11.51 29.36 7.28
N VAL A 211 -10.59 29.75 8.16
CA VAL A 211 -10.88 30.62 9.31
C VAL A 211 -10.86 32.10 8.90
N ASN A 212 -10.22 32.43 7.75
CA ASN A 212 -10.09 33.80 7.26
C ASN A 212 -11.06 34.17 6.11
N LEU A 213 -12.07 33.33 5.82
CA LEU A 213 -13.19 33.56 4.92
C LEU A 213 -14.51 33.49 5.69
#